data_7899bf25d880919e25cb44145b97f66b
#
_entry.id   7899bf25d880919e25cb44145b97f66b
#
_cell.length_a   1.000
_cell.length_b   1.000
_cell.length_c   1.000
_cell.angle_alpha   90.00
_cell.angle_beta   90.00
_cell.angle_gamma   90.00
#
_symmetry.space_group_name_H-M   'P 1'
#
loop_
_entity.id
_entity.type
_entity.pdbx_description
1 polymer ?
#
loop_
_entity_poly.entity_id
_entity_poly.type
_entity_poly.pdbx_seq_one_letter_code
_entity_poly.pdbx_strand_id
1 'polypeptide(L)'
;MAYSELEMPDRADHLWRYTPWHRIHPGGELSDVPEAQGAVLELRSLDGSTEPAGVTLEVATEEDLERLCISGEDDVSTQFIQAMSEGNAVVLRVARKAKPSQPVLLNIECSGEVCALHLLVDVGELAEVELITRLSGDAEWTGFLRQGTFGNASHVNDVVINHLGEGRLLRTDGIHLGRDAQVRGGTVGSGASRCKADLRYTMDHAGASLKVNGSILSLDGMHNDHHVEILHLAPETYSRLDWHSACSGKSRTIGTGMLRIEAGAKGADAGQLFHNLLLSKDAEADSIPELEVSENDVVGCGHGTANGPVDDDQMFYLSTRGFDDAEARDVLVAAFLNATLTEMGSEVLHEHLLKTLTRDLAVDL
;
A
#
# COMPACT_ATOMS: atom_id res chain seq x y z
N MET A 1 19.22 14.71 5.46
CA MET A 1 19.64 14.53 6.88
C MET A 1 19.99 13.07 7.07
N ALA A 2 21.08 12.71 7.73
CA ALA A 2 21.38 11.28 7.95
C ALA A 2 20.44 10.69 9.00
N TYR A 3 20.07 9.42 8.89
CA TYR A 3 19.20 8.73 9.84
C TYR A 3 19.61 8.93 11.32
N SER A 4 20.92 8.90 11.60
CA SER A 4 21.48 9.10 12.95
C SER A 4 21.30 10.52 13.51
N GLU A 5 20.90 11.48 12.69
CA GLU A 5 20.66 12.88 13.08
C GLU A 5 19.18 13.17 13.32
N LEU A 6 18.31 12.22 12.96
CA LEU A 6 16.87 12.34 13.18
C LEU A 6 16.51 12.10 14.64
N GLU A 7 15.47 12.79 15.08
CA GLU A 7 14.85 12.51 16.39
C GLU A 7 14.10 11.18 16.31
N MET A 8 14.38 10.28 17.27
CA MET A 8 13.71 9.00 17.31
C MET A 8 12.23 9.20 17.66
N PRO A 9 11.31 8.54 16.92
CA PRO A 9 9.90 8.75 17.15
C PRO A 9 9.46 8.24 18.52
N ASP A 10 8.68 9.06 19.21
CA ASP A 10 8.04 8.71 20.47
C ASP A 10 6.68 8.03 20.23
N ARG A 11 6.21 7.26 21.18
CA ARG A 11 4.87 6.68 21.13
C ARG A 11 3.75 7.74 21.19
N ALA A 12 4.05 8.94 21.64
CA ALA A 12 3.14 10.07 21.58
C ALA A 12 2.95 10.60 20.16
N ASP A 13 3.92 10.38 19.27
CA ASP A 13 3.80 10.74 17.87
C ASP A 13 2.72 9.92 17.21
N HIS A 14 1.85 10.58 16.44
CA HIS A 14 0.65 9.99 15.91
C HIS A 14 0.93 8.71 15.10
N LEU A 15 1.89 8.74 14.18
CA LEU A 15 2.27 7.62 13.32
C LEU A 15 2.86 6.42 14.10
N TRP A 16 3.36 6.63 15.32
CA TRP A 16 4.07 5.63 16.10
C TRP A 16 3.28 5.14 17.32
N ARG A 17 2.07 5.61 17.51
CA ARG A 17 1.22 5.27 18.64
C ARG A 17 0.90 3.79 18.72
N TYR A 18 0.54 3.16 17.60
CA TYR A 18 0.07 1.78 17.53
C TYR A 18 1.19 0.79 17.28
N THR A 19 2.19 1.20 16.52
CA THR A 19 3.40 0.41 16.24
C THR A 19 4.64 1.23 16.60
N PRO A 20 5.03 1.26 17.90
CA PRO A 20 6.23 1.98 18.33
C PRO A 20 7.48 1.51 17.58
N TRP A 21 8.40 2.44 17.29
CA TRP A 21 9.62 2.20 16.51
C TRP A 21 10.38 0.95 16.96
N HIS A 22 10.62 0.77 18.27
CA HIS A 22 11.34 -0.38 18.81
C HIS A 22 10.67 -1.75 18.55
N ARG A 23 9.39 -1.78 18.16
CA ARG A 23 8.67 -3.01 17.82
C ARG A 23 8.78 -3.39 16.35
N ILE A 24 9.11 -2.43 15.50
CA ILE A 24 9.29 -2.67 14.08
C ILE A 24 10.78 -2.69 13.70
N HIS A 25 11.65 -2.03 14.44
CA HIS A 25 13.09 -2.02 14.20
C HIS A 25 13.70 -3.43 14.22
N PRO A 26 14.58 -3.81 13.27
CA PRO A 26 15.09 -5.18 13.18
C PRO A 26 15.99 -5.60 14.36
N GLY A 27 16.91 -4.74 14.76
CA GLY A 27 17.91 -5.05 15.81
C GLY A 27 17.46 -4.71 17.23
N GLY A 28 16.40 -3.93 17.41
CA GLY A 28 15.92 -3.47 18.70
C GLY A 28 16.65 -2.24 19.29
N GLU A 29 17.86 -1.94 18.88
CA GLU A 29 18.61 -0.74 19.25
C GLU A 29 18.26 0.39 18.27
N LEU A 30 17.67 1.47 18.78
CA LEU A 30 17.07 2.52 17.94
C LEU A 30 18.07 3.22 16.99
N SER A 31 19.33 3.28 17.35
CA SER A 31 20.39 3.91 16.54
C SER A 31 21.13 2.93 15.63
N ASP A 32 20.81 1.65 15.69
CA ASP A 32 21.47 0.63 14.90
C ASP A 32 20.96 0.62 13.45
N VAL A 33 21.84 0.50 12.48
CA VAL A 33 21.52 0.33 11.06
C VAL A 33 22.13 -1.01 10.63
N PRO A 34 21.36 -2.10 10.73
CA PRO A 34 21.87 -3.43 10.36
C PRO A 34 22.28 -3.52 8.90
N GLU A 35 23.24 -4.37 8.62
CA GLU A 35 23.57 -4.74 7.25
C GLU A 35 22.38 -5.52 6.64
N ALA A 36 21.88 -5.06 5.51
CA ALA A 36 20.75 -5.66 4.84
C ALA A 36 21.19 -6.41 3.56
N GLN A 37 20.53 -7.52 3.28
CA GLN A 37 20.63 -8.19 2.00
C GLN A 37 19.73 -7.50 0.97
N GLY A 38 20.16 -7.47 -0.29
CA GLY A 38 19.29 -7.04 -1.40
C GLY A 38 18.27 -8.11 -1.73
N ALA A 39 17.08 -7.67 -2.17
CA ALA A 39 16.05 -8.56 -2.68
C ALA A 39 16.39 -9.09 -4.09
N VAL A 40 15.86 -10.26 -4.45
CA VAL A 40 15.89 -10.76 -5.82
C VAL A 40 14.68 -10.22 -6.58
N LEU A 41 14.93 -9.59 -7.72
CA LEU A 41 13.92 -8.89 -8.51
C LEU A 41 13.68 -9.60 -9.85
N GLU A 42 12.41 -9.81 -10.20
CA GLU A 42 11.99 -10.36 -11.47
C GLU A 42 10.87 -9.50 -12.08
N LEU A 43 11.14 -8.88 -13.24
CA LEU A 43 10.17 -8.11 -14.00
C LEU A 43 9.63 -8.94 -15.17
N ARG A 44 8.29 -9.04 -15.30
CA ARG A 44 7.62 -9.77 -16.38
C ARG A 44 6.21 -9.26 -16.63
N SER A 45 5.60 -9.68 -17.73
CA SER A 45 4.15 -9.56 -17.91
C SER A 45 3.41 -10.60 -17.05
N LEU A 46 2.18 -10.30 -16.63
CA LEU A 46 1.40 -11.18 -15.76
C LEU A 46 1.10 -12.55 -16.38
N ASP A 47 0.95 -12.62 -17.70
CA ASP A 47 0.75 -13.87 -18.46
C ASP A 47 2.03 -14.73 -18.59
N GLY A 48 3.15 -14.27 -18.03
CA GLY A 48 4.45 -14.94 -18.10
C GLY A 48 5.21 -14.71 -19.42
N SER A 49 4.67 -13.97 -20.36
CA SER A 49 5.40 -13.54 -21.55
C SER A 49 6.52 -12.55 -21.15
N THR A 50 7.59 -12.56 -21.95
CA THR A 50 8.81 -11.81 -21.66
C THR A 50 8.61 -10.31 -21.75
N GLU A 51 9.48 -9.59 -21.08
CA GLU A 51 9.70 -8.13 -21.06
C GLU A 51 8.49 -7.25 -21.47
N PRO A 52 7.80 -6.64 -20.53
CA PRO A 52 6.65 -5.78 -20.84
C PRO A 52 7.12 -4.59 -21.68
N ALA A 53 6.42 -4.34 -22.79
CA ALA A 53 6.81 -3.32 -23.76
C ALA A 53 6.86 -1.92 -23.14
N GLY A 54 8.03 -1.29 -23.22
CA GLY A 54 8.25 0.07 -22.70
C GLY A 54 8.34 0.15 -21.19
N VAL A 55 8.60 -0.96 -20.50
CA VAL A 55 8.87 -1.00 -19.06
C VAL A 55 10.23 -1.63 -18.83
N THR A 56 11.07 -0.98 -18.02
CA THR A 56 12.41 -1.45 -17.66
C THR A 56 12.62 -1.42 -16.16
N LEU A 57 13.54 -2.26 -15.70
CA LEU A 57 14.03 -2.26 -14.31
C LEU A 57 15.55 -2.12 -14.37
N GLU A 58 16.06 -1.06 -13.79
CA GLU A 58 17.47 -0.66 -13.89
C GLU A 58 18.00 -0.26 -12.51
N VAL A 59 19.32 -0.26 -12.36
CA VAL A 59 19.96 0.34 -11.16
C VAL A 59 19.74 1.85 -11.24
N ALA A 60 19.29 2.44 -10.13
CA ALA A 60 19.05 3.88 -10.07
C ALA A 60 20.34 4.68 -10.18
N THR A 61 20.30 5.77 -10.94
CA THR A 61 21.38 6.75 -11.03
C THR A 61 21.25 7.83 -9.96
N GLU A 62 22.29 8.63 -9.75
CA GLU A 62 22.22 9.81 -8.87
C GLU A 62 21.12 10.78 -9.34
N GLU A 63 20.95 10.98 -10.66
CA GLU A 63 19.89 11.81 -11.24
C GLU A 63 18.50 11.26 -10.92
N ASP A 64 18.31 9.92 -10.95
CA ASP A 64 17.05 9.30 -10.57
C ASP A 64 16.74 9.54 -9.08
N LEU A 65 17.72 9.40 -8.21
CA LEU A 65 17.57 9.66 -6.79
C LEU A 65 17.23 11.13 -6.52
N GLU A 66 17.92 12.09 -7.14
CA GLU A 66 17.64 13.51 -7.00
C GLU A 66 16.22 13.88 -7.50
N ARG A 67 15.76 13.25 -8.57
CA ARG A 67 14.48 13.57 -9.21
C ARG A 67 13.28 12.88 -8.57
N LEU A 68 13.43 11.66 -8.07
CA LEU A 68 12.33 10.80 -7.64
C LEU A 68 12.20 10.67 -6.12
N CYS A 69 13.24 10.99 -5.34
CA CYS A 69 13.19 11.04 -3.87
C CYS A 69 12.72 12.41 -3.39
N ILE A 70 11.48 12.80 -3.71
CA ILE A 70 10.96 14.14 -3.50
C ILE A 70 10.40 14.35 -2.07
N SER A 71 10.21 13.26 -1.32
CA SER A 71 9.58 13.30 0.01
C SER A 71 10.33 12.43 1.01
N GLY A 72 10.21 12.76 2.29
CA GLY A 72 10.69 11.93 3.38
C GLY A 72 12.05 12.32 3.98
N GLU A 73 12.55 13.53 3.72
CA GLU A 73 13.82 13.98 4.34
C GLU A 73 13.80 13.97 5.87
N ASP A 74 12.64 14.25 6.47
CA ASP A 74 12.42 14.28 7.92
C ASP A 74 11.74 13.02 8.45
N ASP A 75 11.53 12.01 7.61
CA ASP A 75 10.85 10.78 7.96
C ASP A 75 11.85 9.67 8.33
N VAL A 76 11.77 9.22 9.58
CA VAL A 76 12.68 8.22 10.12
C VAL A 76 12.61 6.88 9.37
N SER A 77 11.42 6.44 8.94
CA SER A 77 11.27 5.19 8.19
C SER A 77 11.95 5.25 6.83
N THR A 78 11.73 6.35 6.12
CA THR A 78 12.35 6.62 4.82
C THR A 78 13.87 6.62 4.93
N GLN A 79 14.41 7.42 5.86
CA GLN A 79 15.85 7.53 6.06
C GLN A 79 16.49 6.22 6.52
N PHE A 80 15.79 5.47 7.37
CA PHE A 80 16.27 4.18 7.85
C PHE A 80 16.38 3.14 6.73
N ILE A 81 15.30 2.95 5.95
CA ILE A 81 15.33 1.99 4.84
C ILE A 81 16.32 2.44 3.77
N GLN A 82 16.43 3.74 3.51
CA GLN A 82 17.39 4.29 2.56
C GLN A 82 18.84 3.99 2.99
N ALA A 83 19.15 4.19 4.28
CA ALA A 83 20.47 3.88 4.82
C ALA A 83 20.82 2.38 4.71
N MET A 84 19.84 1.48 4.95
CA MET A 84 20.05 0.03 4.80
C MET A 84 20.17 -0.43 3.35
N SER A 85 19.55 0.28 2.42
CA SER A 85 19.61 -0.02 0.98
C SER A 85 20.60 0.85 0.21
N GLU A 86 21.55 1.48 0.90
CA GLU A 86 22.54 2.37 0.29
C GLU A 86 23.28 1.68 -0.85
N GLY A 87 23.30 2.32 -2.02
CA GLY A 87 23.90 1.79 -3.25
C GLY A 87 23.10 0.69 -3.97
N ASN A 88 21.95 0.28 -3.44
CA ASN A 88 21.10 -0.79 -4.02
C ASN A 88 19.73 -0.29 -4.49
N ALA A 89 19.58 1.00 -4.75
CA ALA A 89 18.33 1.53 -5.29
C ALA A 89 18.12 1.09 -6.75
N VAL A 90 16.90 0.74 -7.10
CA VAL A 90 16.50 0.38 -8.47
C VAL A 90 15.37 1.27 -8.95
N VAL A 91 15.27 1.48 -10.26
CA VAL A 91 14.17 2.25 -10.87
C VAL A 91 13.35 1.37 -11.82
N LEU A 92 12.06 1.28 -11.54
CA LEU A 92 11.05 0.75 -12.47
C LEU A 92 10.58 1.92 -13.34
N ARG A 93 10.94 1.89 -14.61
CA ARG A 93 10.64 2.96 -15.56
C ARG A 93 9.60 2.52 -16.57
N VAL A 94 8.52 3.29 -16.68
CA VAL A 94 7.52 3.13 -17.72
C VAL A 94 7.71 4.27 -18.73
N ALA A 95 8.02 3.94 -19.96
CA ALA A 95 8.30 4.94 -21.00
C ALA A 95 7.07 5.82 -21.31
N ARG A 96 7.33 7.06 -21.75
CA ARG A 96 6.28 7.96 -22.21
C ARG A 96 5.39 7.28 -23.25
N LYS A 97 4.06 7.36 -23.07
CA LYS A 97 3.06 6.71 -23.95
C LYS A 97 3.14 5.19 -24.03
N ALA A 98 3.88 4.55 -23.12
CA ALA A 98 3.88 3.09 -23.07
C ALA A 98 2.49 2.58 -22.72
N LYS A 99 2.13 1.47 -23.36
CA LYS A 99 0.85 0.78 -23.13
C LYS A 99 1.08 -0.73 -23.25
N PRO A 100 1.62 -1.37 -22.22
CA PRO A 100 1.73 -2.82 -22.17
C PRO A 100 0.38 -3.49 -22.36
N SER A 101 0.35 -4.59 -23.10
CA SER A 101 -0.89 -5.33 -23.40
C SER A 101 -1.40 -6.16 -22.21
N GLN A 102 -0.56 -6.38 -21.22
CA GLN A 102 -0.83 -7.14 -20.00
C GLN A 102 -0.36 -6.36 -18.77
N PRO A 103 -0.94 -6.60 -17.60
CA PRO A 103 -0.39 -6.09 -16.36
C PRO A 103 1.08 -6.48 -16.18
N VAL A 104 1.86 -5.57 -15.64
CA VAL A 104 3.30 -5.72 -15.39
C VAL A 104 3.51 -6.19 -13.97
N LEU A 105 4.18 -7.31 -13.80
CA LEU A 105 4.46 -7.89 -12.48
C LEU A 105 5.95 -7.74 -12.16
N LEU A 106 6.24 -7.04 -11.07
CA LEU A 106 7.53 -7.01 -10.40
C LEU A 106 7.46 -7.91 -9.15
N ASN A 107 8.08 -9.10 -9.23
CA ASN A 107 8.28 -9.94 -8.06
C ASN A 107 9.52 -9.49 -7.30
N ILE A 108 9.38 -9.35 -5.99
CA ILE A 108 10.44 -9.00 -5.04
C ILE A 108 10.52 -10.13 -4.04
N GLU A 109 11.56 -10.94 -4.13
CA GLU A 109 11.81 -12.05 -3.21
C GLU A 109 12.78 -11.61 -2.11
N CYS A 110 12.30 -11.59 -0.87
CA CYS A 110 13.03 -11.15 0.32
C CYS A 110 13.46 -12.38 1.14
N SER A 111 14.72 -12.46 1.51
CA SER A 111 15.28 -13.58 2.26
C SER A 111 16.30 -13.13 3.31
N GLY A 112 16.63 -14.03 4.25
CA GLY A 112 17.62 -13.79 5.30
C GLY A 112 17.08 -13.05 6.52
N GLU A 113 17.98 -12.63 7.42
CA GLU A 113 17.59 -11.96 8.66
C GLU A 113 17.04 -10.55 8.39
N VAL A 114 17.70 -9.78 7.53
CA VAL A 114 17.31 -8.40 7.15
C VAL A 114 17.43 -8.23 5.66
N CYS A 115 16.33 -7.87 5.01
CA CYS A 115 16.26 -7.53 3.60
C CYS A 115 15.79 -6.08 3.44
N ALA A 116 16.45 -5.29 2.59
CA ALA A 116 16.02 -3.92 2.33
C ALA A 116 16.09 -3.59 0.83
N LEU A 117 15.07 -2.87 0.36
CA LEU A 117 14.98 -2.42 -1.03
C LEU A 117 14.49 -0.98 -1.10
N HIS A 118 15.17 -0.17 -1.91
CA HIS A 118 14.69 1.13 -2.35
C HIS A 118 14.29 1.04 -3.83
N LEU A 119 12.98 1.08 -4.10
CA LEU A 119 12.39 1.04 -5.43
C LEU A 119 11.93 2.44 -5.83
N LEU A 120 12.50 2.98 -6.89
CA LEU A 120 12.00 4.17 -7.55
C LEU A 120 11.01 3.78 -8.64
N VAL A 121 9.91 4.52 -8.78
CA VAL A 121 8.90 4.30 -9.83
C VAL A 121 8.77 5.57 -10.66
N ASP A 122 9.06 5.46 -11.95
CA ASP A 122 9.05 6.58 -12.89
C ASP A 122 8.10 6.25 -14.04
N VAL A 123 6.86 6.73 -13.95
CA VAL A 123 5.87 6.54 -15.01
C VAL A 123 5.84 7.75 -15.92
N GLY A 124 6.14 7.53 -17.19
CA GLY A 124 6.18 8.56 -18.20
C GLY A 124 4.80 9.16 -18.53
N GLU A 125 4.83 10.38 -19.04
CA GLU A 125 3.65 11.13 -19.49
C GLU A 125 2.82 10.33 -20.50
N LEU A 126 1.48 10.35 -20.40
CA LEU A 126 0.54 9.65 -21.26
C LEU A 126 0.70 8.11 -21.29
N ALA A 127 1.39 7.54 -20.33
CA ALA A 127 1.46 6.08 -20.19
C ALA A 127 0.13 5.52 -19.67
N GLU A 128 -0.24 4.33 -20.12
CA GLU A 128 -1.37 3.56 -19.63
C GLU A 128 -0.83 2.21 -19.15
N VAL A 129 -0.80 1.96 -17.84
CA VAL A 129 -0.13 0.77 -17.29
C VAL A 129 -0.82 0.25 -16.05
N GLU A 130 -0.81 -1.06 -15.89
CA GLU A 130 -1.13 -1.76 -14.65
C GLU A 130 0.14 -2.34 -14.07
N LEU A 131 0.52 -1.89 -12.88
CA LEU A 131 1.73 -2.31 -12.15
C LEU A 131 1.32 -3.18 -10.96
N ILE A 132 1.95 -4.31 -10.81
CA ILE A 132 1.83 -5.19 -9.65
C ILE A 132 3.22 -5.33 -9.04
N THR A 133 3.40 -4.82 -7.83
CA THR A 133 4.61 -5.04 -7.04
C THR A 133 4.29 -6.08 -5.97
N ARG A 134 4.89 -7.26 -6.04
CA ARG A 134 4.64 -8.36 -5.11
C ARG A 134 5.85 -8.61 -4.24
N LEU A 135 5.67 -8.40 -2.93
CA LEU A 135 6.64 -8.78 -1.90
C LEU A 135 6.38 -10.21 -1.48
N SER A 136 7.39 -11.06 -1.54
CA SER A 136 7.34 -12.49 -1.17
C SER A 136 8.65 -12.90 -0.49
N GLY A 137 8.67 -14.11 0.07
CA GLY A 137 9.83 -14.66 0.74
C GLY A 137 9.69 -14.74 2.26
N ASP A 138 10.75 -15.20 2.90
CA ASP A 138 10.78 -15.58 4.31
C ASP A 138 11.78 -14.75 5.15
N ALA A 139 12.16 -13.55 4.69
CA ALA A 139 13.01 -12.66 5.46
C ALA A 139 12.39 -12.39 6.84
N GLU A 140 13.19 -12.44 7.90
CA GLU A 140 12.72 -12.14 9.26
C GLU A 140 12.33 -10.67 9.42
N TRP A 141 12.96 -9.79 8.63
CA TRP A 141 12.62 -8.37 8.54
C TRP A 141 12.80 -7.85 7.11
N THR A 142 11.82 -7.09 6.64
CA THR A 142 11.85 -6.45 5.32
C THR A 142 11.63 -4.95 5.46
N GLY A 143 12.55 -4.15 4.90
CA GLY A 143 12.39 -2.73 4.64
C GLY A 143 12.07 -2.47 3.17
N PHE A 144 10.95 -1.84 2.90
CA PHE A 144 10.54 -1.51 1.53
C PHE A 144 10.25 -0.02 1.41
N LEU A 145 11.16 0.71 0.79
CA LEU A 145 10.99 2.12 0.43
C LEU A 145 10.62 2.22 -1.04
N ARG A 146 9.54 2.93 -1.33
CA ARG A 146 9.05 3.15 -2.68
C ARG A 146 8.74 4.61 -2.91
N GLN A 147 9.44 5.23 -3.86
CA GLN A 147 9.27 6.66 -4.17
C GLN A 147 9.16 6.87 -5.67
N GLY A 148 8.48 7.93 -6.10
CA GLY A 148 8.45 8.23 -7.51
C GLY A 148 7.32 9.13 -7.98
N THR A 149 7.17 9.16 -9.32
CA THR A 149 6.21 10.04 -9.99
C THR A 149 5.38 9.29 -11.02
N PHE A 150 4.09 9.63 -11.08
CA PHE A 150 3.20 9.22 -12.17
C PHE A 150 2.97 10.44 -13.07
N GLY A 151 3.47 10.37 -14.30
CA GLY A 151 3.57 11.50 -15.22
C GLY A 151 2.23 12.11 -15.64
N ASN A 152 2.30 13.27 -16.29
CA ASN A 152 1.12 14.02 -16.72
C ASN A 152 0.22 13.17 -17.64
N ALA A 153 -1.09 13.23 -17.39
CA ALA A 153 -2.12 12.52 -18.15
C ALA A 153 -1.86 11.00 -18.28
N SER A 154 -1.13 10.41 -17.33
CA SER A 154 -0.96 8.97 -17.24
C SER A 154 -2.20 8.31 -16.64
N HIS A 155 -2.44 7.06 -17.02
CA HIS A 155 -3.47 6.18 -16.45
C HIS A 155 -2.74 5.00 -15.79
N VAL A 156 -2.73 4.96 -14.47
CA VAL A 156 -1.93 3.99 -13.72
C VAL A 156 -2.81 3.23 -12.74
N ASN A 157 -2.86 1.91 -12.89
CA ASN A 157 -3.33 1.03 -11.84
C ASN A 157 -2.09 0.44 -11.16
N ASP A 158 -1.92 0.68 -9.87
CA ASP A 158 -0.69 0.42 -9.15
C ASP A 158 -0.97 -0.31 -7.85
N VAL A 159 -0.69 -1.60 -7.80
CA VAL A 159 -1.02 -2.46 -6.67
C VAL A 159 0.23 -3.05 -6.05
N VAL A 160 0.34 -2.93 -4.74
CA VAL A 160 1.38 -3.60 -3.95
C VAL A 160 0.75 -4.76 -3.17
N ILE A 161 1.30 -5.95 -3.35
CA ILE A 161 0.87 -7.16 -2.66
C ILE A 161 1.89 -7.52 -1.58
N ASN A 162 1.47 -7.55 -0.33
CA ASN A 162 2.27 -8.09 0.77
C ASN A 162 1.95 -9.57 0.94
N HIS A 163 2.88 -10.41 0.54
CA HIS A 163 2.81 -11.88 0.59
C HIS A 163 4.07 -12.48 1.24
N LEU A 164 4.66 -11.72 2.17
CA LEU A 164 5.80 -12.18 2.98
C LEU A 164 5.36 -13.28 3.95
N GLY A 165 6.31 -14.09 4.38
CA GLY A 165 6.10 -15.07 5.45
C GLY A 165 5.85 -14.44 6.82
N GLU A 166 6.28 -15.09 7.90
CA GLU A 166 6.03 -14.64 9.28
C GLU A 166 6.88 -13.45 9.75
N GLY A 167 7.73 -12.89 8.89
CA GLY A 167 8.62 -11.78 9.21
C GLY A 167 7.90 -10.46 9.55
N ARG A 168 8.68 -9.39 9.67
CA ARG A 168 8.18 -8.03 9.88
C ARG A 168 8.38 -7.19 8.62
N LEU A 169 7.43 -6.32 8.32
CA LEU A 169 7.51 -5.38 7.18
C LEU A 169 7.43 -3.93 7.67
N LEU A 170 8.45 -3.15 7.35
CA LEU A 170 8.39 -1.69 7.36
C LEU A 170 8.33 -1.20 5.92
N ARG A 171 7.21 -0.60 5.52
CA ARG A 171 6.99 -0.06 4.18
C ARG A 171 6.73 1.43 4.24
N THR A 172 7.38 2.17 3.34
CA THR A 172 7.11 3.59 3.13
C THR A 172 6.98 3.87 1.64
N ASP A 173 5.86 4.45 1.23
CA ASP A 173 5.63 4.91 -0.14
C ASP A 173 5.54 6.44 -0.17
N GLY A 174 6.14 7.07 -1.20
CA GLY A 174 6.01 8.49 -1.50
C GLY A 174 5.82 8.71 -3.00
N ILE A 175 4.58 8.92 -3.44
CA ILE A 175 4.21 9.01 -4.87
C ILE A 175 3.62 10.37 -5.19
N HIS A 176 4.17 11.02 -6.21
CA HIS A 176 3.68 12.29 -6.75
C HIS A 176 2.89 12.07 -8.05
N LEU A 177 1.76 12.76 -8.18
CA LEU A 177 0.86 12.67 -9.33
C LEU A 177 0.98 13.90 -10.21
N GLY A 178 1.30 13.69 -11.48
CA GLY A 178 1.34 14.71 -12.51
C GLY A 178 -0.04 15.27 -12.84
N ARG A 179 -0.08 16.34 -13.66
CA ARG A 179 -1.31 17.00 -14.09
C ARG A 179 -2.21 16.00 -14.84
N ASP A 180 -3.51 16.01 -14.50
CA ASP A 180 -4.53 15.15 -15.12
C ASP A 180 -4.20 13.66 -15.05
N ALA A 181 -3.27 13.24 -14.20
CA ALA A 181 -2.98 11.83 -13.96
C ALA A 181 -4.19 11.15 -13.31
N GLN A 182 -4.52 9.95 -13.77
CA GLN A 182 -5.58 9.13 -13.22
C GLN A 182 -4.96 7.86 -12.60
N VAL A 183 -5.05 7.76 -11.30
CA VAL A 183 -4.37 6.71 -10.55
C VAL A 183 -5.36 5.91 -9.72
N ARG A 184 -5.23 4.58 -9.78
CA ARG A 184 -5.84 3.64 -8.85
C ARG A 184 -4.73 2.93 -8.11
N GLY A 185 -4.52 3.31 -6.86
CA GLY A 185 -3.60 2.65 -5.95
C GLY A 185 -4.26 1.50 -5.22
N GLY A 186 -3.52 0.44 -4.96
CA GLY A 186 -4.01 -0.70 -4.22
C GLY A 186 -2.97 -1.28 -3.26
N THR A 187 -3.44 -1.72 -2.09
CA THR A 187 -2.65 -2.55 -1.17
C THR A 187 -3.45 -3.80 -0.85
N VAL A 188 -2.88 -4.96 -1.15
CA VAL A 188 -3.45 -6.27 -0.83
C VAL A 188 -2.48 -6.99 0.09
N GLY A 189 -2.96 -7.51 1.21
CA GLY A 189 -2.06 -8.12 2.18
C GLY A 189 -2.67 -9.17 3.06
N SER A 190 -1.93 -10.29 3.17
CA SER A 190 -2.11 -11.35 4.17
C SER A 190 -0.75 -11.80 4.72
N GLY A 191 0.33 -11.14 4.37
CA GLY A 191 1.70 -11.46 4.77
C GLY A 191 2.21 -10.62 5.94
N ALA A 192 3.37 -11.03 6.46
CA ALA A 192 4.08 -10.51 7.62
C ALA A 192 3.30 -10.63 8.96
N SER A 193 3.96 -11.11 10.00
CA SER A 193 3.36 -11.15 11.34
C SER A 193 3.15 -9.77 11.94
N ARG A 194 3.95 -8.80 11.49
CA ARG A 194 3.84 -7.38 11.83
C ARG A 194 4.15 -6.52 10.61
N CYS A 195 3.20 -5.70 10.22
CA CYS A 195 3.34 -4.73 9.15
C CYS A 195 3.14 -3.31 9.70
N LYS A 196 4.07 -2.41 9.38
CA LYS A 196 3.89 -0.96 9.49
C LYS A 196 4.09 -0.38 8.11
N ALA A 197 3.05 0.21 7.55
CA ALA A 197 3.06 0.84 6.23
C ALA A 197 2.62 2.31 6.32
N ASP A 198 3.40 3.19 5.72
CA ASP A 198 3.11 4.61 5.56
C ASP A 198 3.06 4.94 4.06
N LEU A 199 1.87 5.21 3.55
CA LEU A 199 1.58 5.37 2.13
C LEU A 199 1.19 6.81 1.86
N ARG A 200 2.05 7.56 1.16
CA ARG A 200 1.86 8.99 0.92
C ARG A 200 1.68 9.27 -0.56
N TYR A 201 0.62 9.99 -0.88
CA TYR A 201 0.28 10.44 -2.23
C TYR A 201 0.18 11.96 -2.26
N THR A 202 0.94 12.59 -3.15
CA THR A 202 0.95 14.04 -3.29
C THR A 202 0.36 14.44 -4.64
N MET A 203 -0.68 15.27 -4.61
CA MET A 203 -1.33 15.84 -5.79
C MET A 203 -0.97 17.31 -5.91
N ASP A 204 0.23 17.59 -6.41
CA ASP A 204 0.80 18.93 -6.57
C ASP A 204 0.54 19.55 -7.95
N HIS A 205 -0.23 18.85 -8.80
CA HIS A 205 -0.65 19.33 -10.11
C HIS A 205 -2.17 19.24 -10.29
N ALA A 206 -2.72 20.23 -10.99
CA ALA A 206 -4.17 20.34 -11.21
C ALA A 206 -4.76 19.14 -11.97
N GLY A 207 -6.01 18.80 -11.66
CA GLY A 207 -6.78 17.77 -12.34
C GLY A 207 -6.39 16.33 -11.99
N ALA A 208 -5.43 16.11 -11.10
CA ALA A 208 -5.04 14.78 -10.68
C ALA A 208 -6.20 14.05 -9.96
N SER A 209 -6.39 12.78 -10.29
CA SER A 209 -7.43 11.92 -9.72
C SER A 209 -6.81 10.66 -9.14
N LEU A 210 -7.13 10.37 -7.88
CA LEU A 210 -6.59 9.25 -7.12
C LEU A 210 -7.71 8.44 -6.46
N LYS A 211 -7.69 7.13 -6.64
CA LYS A 211 -8.42 6.19 -5.80
C LYS A 211 -7.41 5.28 -5.12
N VAL A 212 -7.45 5.17 -3.80
CA VAL A 212 -6.61 4.24 -3.02
C VAL A 212 -7.50 3.20 -2.37
N ASN A 213 -7.21 1.93 -2.59
CA ASN A 213 -7.99 0.83 -2.06
C ASN A 213 -7.10 -0.09 -1.23
N GLY A 214 -7.62 -0.54 -0.08
CA GLY A 214 -6.98 -1.54 0.76
C GLY A 214 -7.81 -2.80 0.88
N SER A 215 -7.17 -3.95 0.80
CA SER A 215 -7.79 -5.25 1.05
C SER A 215 -6.86 -6.08 1.93
N ILE A 216 -7.13 -6.10 3.24
CA ILE A 216 -6.22 -6.65 4.25
C ILE A 216 -6.88 -7.82 4.99
N LEU A 217 -6.24 -8.97 4.95
CA LEU A 217 -6.60 -10.14 5.74
C LEU A 217 -5.60 -10.32 6.87
N SER A 218 -6.06 -10.19 8.11
CA SER A 218 -5.25 -10.34 9.32
C SER A 218 -5.67 -11.57 10.11
N LEU A 219 -4.76 -12.54 10.26
CA LEU A 219 -5.01 -13.83 10.89
C LEU A 219 -4.20 -13.98 12.19
N ASP A 220 -4.72 -14.77 13.13
CA ASP A 220 -4.07 -15.34 14.31
C ASP A 220 -3.26 -14.43 15.24
N GLY A 221 -2.75 -13.45 15.06
CA GLY A 221 -1.92 -12.60 15.93
C GLY A 221 -1.14 -11.59 15.13
N MET A 222 -1.44 -11.53 13.85
CA MET A 222 -0.89 -10.50 12.98
C MET A 222 -1.23 -9.11 13.49
N HIS A 223 -0.30 -8.19 13.27
CA HIS A 223 -0.47 -6.78 13.57
C HIS A 223 -0.21 -5.96 12.31
N ASN A 224 -1.27 -5.43 11.71
CA ASN A 224 -1.23 -4.64 10.49
C ASN A 224 -1.59 -3.19 10.78
N ASP A 225 -0.64 -2.29 10.61
CA ASP A 225 -0.77 -0.85 10.83
C ASP A 225 -0.48 -0.12 9.51
N HIS A 226 -1.54 0.40 8.89
CA HIS A 226 -1.48 1.13 7.64
C HIS A 226 -1.92 2.58 7.85
N HIS A 227 -1.04 3.50 7.52
CA HIS A 227 -1.33 4.92 7.42
C HIS A 227 -1.35 5.32 5.95
N VAL A 228 -2.40 6.03 5.53
CA VAL A 228 -2.55 6.55 4.16
C VAL A 228 -2.73 8.06 4.22
N GLU A 229 -1.75 8.80 3.73
CA GLU A 229 -1.84 10.25 3.60
C GLU A 229 -2.07 10.65 2.14
N ILE A 230 -3.09 11.49 1.91
CA ILE A 230 -3.39 12.06 0.60
C ILE A 230 -3.37 13.57 0.73
N LEU A 231 -2.42 14.20 0.04
CA LEU A 231 -2.14 15.61 0.12
C LEU A 231 -2.59 16.32 -1.17
N HIS A 232 -3.62 17.17 -1.07
CA HIS A 232 -4.11 18.01 -2.15
C HIS A 232 -3.45 19.38 -2.08
N LEU A 233 -2.52 19.67 -3.01
CA LEU A 233 -1.80 20.94 -3.10
C LEU A 233 -2.27 21.80 -4.29
N ALA A 234 -2.93 21.22 -5.29
CA ALA A 234 -3.33 21.85 -6.53
C ALA A 234 -4.85 21.84 -6.72
N PRO A 235 -5.40 22.76 -7.54
CA PRO A 235 -6.84 22.82 -7.76
C PRO A 235 -7.38 21.64 -8.57
N GLU A 236 -8.72 21.43 -8.46
CA GLU A 236 -9.48 20.44 -9.22
C GLU A 236 -8.98 18.99 -9.04
N THR A 237 -8.46 18.68 -7.86
CA THR A 237 -7.98 17.34 -7.52
C THR A 237 -9.08 16.50 -6.88
N TYR A 238 -9.06 15.21 -7.17
CA TYR A 238 -10.05 14.24 -6.68
C TYR A 238 -9.37 13.09 -5.96
N SER A 239 -9.86 12.72 -4.76
CA SER A 239 -9.40 11.51 -4.10
C SER A 239 -10.51 10.72 -3.41
N ARG A 240 -10.36 9.38 -3.43
CA ARG A 240 -11.14 8.44 -2.59
C ARG A 240 -10.21 7.40 -2.02
N LEU A 241 -10.33 7.20 -0.71
CA LEU A 241 -9.71 6.09 0.01
C LEU A 241 -10.82 5.16 0.48
N ASP A 242 -10.74 3.88 0.08
CA ASP A 242 -11.64 2.82 0.55
C ASP A 242 -10.81 1.64 1.06
N TRP A 243 -10.90 1.36 2.37
CA TRP A 243 -10.03 0.43 3.06
C TRP A 243 -10.82 -0.63 3.79
N HIS A 244 -10.70 -1.88 3.33
CA HIS A 244 -11.36 -3.03 3.93
C HIS A 244 -10.33 -3.93 4.63
N SER A 245 -10.63 -4.31 5.88
CA SER A 245 -9.80 -5.25 6.64
C SER A 245 -10.67 -6.31 7.30
N ALA A 246 -10.26 -7.57 7.22
CA ALA A 246 -10.87 -8.67 7.95
C ALA A 246 -9.89 -9.22 8.99
N CYS A 247 -10.32 -9.38 10.23
CA CYS A 247 -9.48 -9.73 11.38
C CYS A 247 -9.98 -10.97 12.10
N SER A 248 -9.11 -11.96 12.29
CA SER A 248 -9.42 -13.17 13.04
C SER A 248 -8.42 -13.48 14.17
N GLY A 249 -8.74 -14.46 14.99
CA GLY A 249 -7.90 -14.87 16.12
C GLY A 249 -7.67 -13.74 17.11
N LYS A 250 -6.42 -13.37 17.34
CA LYS A 250 -5.97 -12.25 18.15
C LYS A 250 -5.27 -11.18 17.32
N SER A 251 -5.60 -11.13 16.04
CA SER A 251 -5.00 -10.14 15.14
C SER A 251 -5.51 -8.73 15.43
N ARG A 252 -4.69 -7.77 15.05
CA ARG A 252 -5.04 -6.35 15.14
C ARG A 252 -4.76 -5.67 13.81
N THR A 253 -5.74 -4.92 13.30
CA THR A 253 -5.57 -4.03 12.15
C THR A 253 -5.80 -2.59 12.56
N ILE A 254 -4.96 -1.70 12.08
CA ILE A 254 -5.06 -0.25 12.27
C ILE A 254 -5.10 0.38 10.88
N GLY A 255 -6.14 1.14 10.61
CA GLY A 255 -6.29 1.96 9.41
C GLY A 255 -6.33 3.43 9.81
N THR A 256 -5.27 4.18 9.51
CA THR A 256 -5.21 5.62 9.70
C THR A 256 -5.23 6.28 8.34
N GLY A 257 -6.13 7.25 8.15
CA GLY A 257 -6.21 8.03 6.92
C GLY A 257 -6.07 9.52 7.22
N MET A 258 -5.13 10.20 6.56
CA MET A 258 -5.00 11.65 6.61
C MET A 258 -5.33 12.23 5.24
N LEU A 259 -6.46 12.95 5.14
CA LEU A 259 -6.76 13.78 3.97
C LEU A 259 -6.42 15.23 4.30
N ARG A 260 -5.47 15.79 3.58
CA ARG A 260 -5.06 17.17 3.76
C ARG A 260 -5.34 17.96 2.49
N ILE A 261 -6.10 19.06 2.62
CA ILE A 261 -6.41 20.00 1.53
C ILE A 261 -5.81 21.35 1.89
N GLU A 262 -4.71 21.71 1.22
CA GLU A 262 -3.98 22.92 1.47
C GLU A 262 -4.63 24.14 0.82
N ALA A 263 -4.33 25.33 1.34
CA ALA A 263 -4.78 26.59 0.76
C ALA A 263 -4.31 26.72 -0.70
N GLY A 264 -5.23 26.96 -1.62
CA GLY A 264 -5.00 27.01 -3.06
C GLY A 264 -5.48 25.76 -3.83
N ALA A 265 -5.77 24.66 -3.15
CA ALA A 265 -6.34 23.45 -3.75
C ALA A 265 -7.87 23.58 -3.98
N LYS A 266 -8.28 24.64 -4.70
CA LYS A 266 -9.67 24.96 -4.98
C LYS A 266 -10.34 23.86 -5.80
N GLY A 267 -11.61 23.59 -5.49
CA GLY A 267 -12.37 22.55 -6.19
C GLY A 267 -11.93 21.13 -5.86
N ALA A 268 -11.13 20.91 -4.82
CA ALA A 268 -10.77 19.58 -4.36
C ALA A 268 -12.00 18.83 -3.87
N ASP A 269 -12.05 17.52 -4.18
CA ASP A 269 -13.09 16.59 -3.72
C ASP A 269 -12.42 15.34 -3.13
N ALA A 270 -12.52 15.18 -1.80
CA ALA A 270 -11.81 14.16 -1.05
C ALA A 270 -12.76 13.34 -0.17
N GLY A 271 -12.50 12.04 -0.05
CA GLY A 271 -13.28 11.17 0.82
C GLY A 271 -12.50 9.93 1.25
N GLN A 272 -12.78 9.46 2.46
CA GLN A 272 -12.17 8.23 2.98
C GLN A 272 -13.16 7.37 3.76
N LEU A 273 -13.07 6.06 3.55
CA LEU A 273 -13.89 5.06 4.20
C LEU A 273 -13.00 3.94 4.75
N PHE A 274 -13.27 3.52 5.99
CA PHE A 274 -12.64 2.35 6.60
C PHE A 274 -13.72 1.36 7.04
N HIS A 275 -13.63 0.15 6.54
CA HIS A 275 -14.56 -0.93 6.84
C HIS A 275 -13.79 -2.11 7.41
N ASN A 276 -14.19 -2.59 8.60
CA ASN A 276 -13.52 -3.72 9.22
C ASN A 276 -14.52 -4.81 9.59
N LEU A 277 -14.16 -6.05 9.24
CA LEU A 277 -14.91 -7.24 9.58
C LEU A 277 -14.20 -7.99 10.70
N LEU A 278 -14.86 -8.09 11.86
CA LEU A 278 -14.32 -8.78 13.03
C LEU A 278 -14.83 -10.24 13.05
N LEU A 279 -13.91 -11.18 12.86
CA LEU A 279 -14.21 -12.61 12.73
C LEU A 279 -14.11 -13.36 14.06
N SER A 280 -13.57 -12.74 15.11
CA SER A 280 -13.42 -13.33 16.44
C SER A 280 -13.55 -12.28 17.53
N LYS A 281 -13.80 -12.73 18.76
CA LYS A 281 -13.98 -11.83 19.93
C LYS A 281 -12.70 -11.14 20.37
N ASP A 282 -11.56 -11.74 20.09
CA ASP A 282 -10.24 -11.24 20.50
C ASP A 282 -9.56 -10.45 19.37
N ALA A 283 -10.18 -10.34 18.18
CA ALA A 283 -9.71 -9.51 17.09
C ALA A 283 -10.01 -8.04 17.37
N GLU A 284 -9.09 -7.16 16.97
CA GLU A 284 -9.18 -5.71 17.18
C GLU A 284 -9.00 -4.97 15.86
N ALA A 285 -9.85 -3.97 15.63
CA ALA A 285 -9.75 -3.09 14.46
C ALA A 285 -9.91 -1.64 14.89
N ASP A 286 -8.90 -0.82 14.58
CA ASP A 286 -8.90 0.62 14.82
C ASP A 286 -9.02 1.36 13.48
N SER A 287 -9.99 2.26 13.38
CA SER A 287 -10.16 3.16 12.22
C SER A 287 -9.99 4.60 12.68
N ILE A 288 -8.99 5.29 12.14
CA ILE A 288 -8.62 6.66 12.55
C ILE A 288 -8.59 7.55 11.29
N PRO A 289 -9.77 7.99 10.81
CA PRO A 289 -9.82 8.95 9.71
C PRO A 289 -9.58 10.37 10.22
N GLU A 290 -8.70 11.10 9.57
CA GLU A 290 -8.34 12.48 9.89
C GLU A 290 -8.51 13.38 8.69
N LEU A 291 -8.95 14.62 8.93
CA LEU A 291 -9.17 15.64 7.91
C LEU A 291 -8.49 16.94 8.34
N GLU A 292 -7.67 17.49 7.46
CA GLU A 292 -7.10 18.84 7.61
C GLU A 292 -7.41 19.65 6.37
N VAL A 293 -8.33 20.63 6.49
CA VAL A 293 -8.85 21.41 5.35
C VAL A 293 -8.56 22.87 5.56
N SER A 294 -7.61 23.40 4.81
CA SER A 294 -7.20 24.81 4.82
C SER A 294 -7.82 25.62 3.67
N GLU A 295 -8.47 24.98 2.70
CA GLU A 295 -9.15 25.62 1.56
C GLU A 295 -10.65 25.74 1.83
N ASN A 296 -11.23 26.91 1.48
CA ASN A 296 -12.67 27.16 1.67
C ASN A 296 -13.53 26.78 0.46
N ASP A 297 -12.93 26.74 -0.73
CA ASP A 297 -13.60 26.45 -2.00
C ASP A 297 -13.35 24.99 -2.40
N VAL A 298 -13.98 24.06 -1.68
CA VAL A 298 -13.90 22.61 -1.95
C VAL A 298 -15.23 22.07 -2.40
N VAL A 299 -15.24 21.04 -3.25
CA VAL A 299 -16.46 20.32 -3.65
C VAL A 299 -16.99 19.52 -2.47
N GLY A 300 -16.09 18.83 -1.78
CA GLY A 300 -16.41 18.07 -0.58
C GLY A 300 -15.18 17.49 0.11
N CYS A 301 -15.29 17.28 1.41
CA CYS A 301 -14.33 16.51 2.18
C CYS A 301 -15.07 15.76 3.29
N GLY A 302 -14.87 14.44 3.36
CA GLY A 302 -15.60 13.63 4.33
C GLY A 302 -14.95 12.30 4.63
N HIS A 303 -15.39 11.70 5.73
CA HIS A 303 -14.95 10.36 6.12
C HIS A 303 -16.07 9.52 6.70
N GLY A 304 -15.86 8.19 6.72
CA GLY A 304 -16.75 7.24 7.36
C GLY A 304 -15.99 6.01 7.86
N THR A 305 -16.53 5.38 8.91
CA THR A 305 -15.99 4.13 9.43
C THR A 305 -17.10 3.16 9.76
N ALA A 306 -16.88 1.86 9.54
CA ALA A 306 -17.78 0.81 9.97
C ALA A 306 -16.96 -0.40 10.45
N ASN A 307 -17.23 -0.84 11.68
CA ASN A 307 -16.62 -2.03 12.27
C ASN A 307 -17.74 -2.94 12.76
N GLY A 308 -17.72 -4.19 12.36
CA GLY A 308 -18.76 -5.13 12.77
C GLY A 308 -18.37 -6.60 12.61
N PRO A 309 -19.13 -7.51 13.21
CA PRO A 309 -19.00 -8.94 12.95
C PRO A 309 -19.59 -9.32 11.58
N VAL A 310 -19.40 -10.57 11.20
CA VAL A 310 -20.12 -11.17 10.07
C VAL A 310 -21.63 -11.16 10.37
N ASP A 311 -22.42 -10.89 9.35
CA ASP A 311 -23.88 -10.83 9.45
C ASP A 311 -24.49 -12.23 9.65
N ASP A 312 -25.21 -12.44 10.75
CA ASP A 312 -25.80 -13.73 11.09
C ASP A 312 -26.88 -14.18 10.09
N ASP A 313 -27.63 -13.27 9.47
CA ASP A 313 -28.63 -13.60 8.46
C ASP A 313 -27.98 -14.08 7.16
N GLN A 314 -26.84 -13.50 6.77
CA GLN A 314 -26.03 -13.96 5.64
C GLN A 314 -25.42 -15.33 5.92
N MET A 315 -24.88 -15.56 7.12
CA MET A 315 -24.38 -16.87 7.55
C MET A 315 -25.49 -17.93 7.49
N PHE A 316 -26.68 -17.62 8.03
CA PHE A 316 -27.83 -18.50 7.97
C PHE A 316 -28.26 -18.79 6.52
N TYR A 317 -28.31 -17.77 5.66
CA TYR A 317 -28.63 -17.96 4.25
C TYR A 317 -27.69 -18.94 3.56
N LEU A 318 -26.35 -18.78 3.74
CA LEU A 318 -25.37 -19.68 3.14
C LEU A 318 -25.48 -21.11 3.71
N SER A 319 -25.71 -21.26 5.01
CA SER A 319 -25.93 -22.58 5.60
C SER A 319 -27.16 -23.32 5.02
N THR A 320 -28.23 -22.57 4.68
CA THR A 320 -29.39 -23.16 3.97
C THR A 320 -29.06 -23.59 2.53
N ARG A 321 -27.96 -23.13 1.96
CA ARG A 321 -27.45 -23.49 0.63
C ARG A 321 -26.43 -24.66 0.67
N GLY A 322 -26.11 -25.12 1.87
CA GLY A 322 -25.25 -26.29 2.07
C GLY A 322 -23.81 -25.98 2.44
N PHE A 323 -23.47 -24.72 2.64
CA PHE A 323 -22.17 -24.32 3.18
C PHE A 323 -22.10 -24.67 4.66
N ASP A 324 -20.98 -25.18 5.11
CA ASP A 324 -20.72 -25.25 6.54
C ASP A 324 -20.34 -23.86 7.12
N ASP A 325 -20.23 -23.75 8.45
CA ASP A 325 -19.99 -22.47 9.09
C ASP A 325 -18.61 -21.84 8.71
N ALA A 326 -17.60 -22.65 8.42
CA ALA A 326 -16.29 -22.18 8.01
C ALA A 326 -16.32 -21.70 6.55
N GLU A 327 -16.84 -22.52 5.65
CA GLU A 327 -17.01 -22.18 4.24
C GLU A 327 -17.89 -20.92 4.06
N ALA A 328 -19.02 -20.83 4.77
CA ALA A 328 -19.90 -19.65 4.71
C ALA A 328 -19.18 -18.38 5.15
N ARG A 329 -18.39 -18.46 6.22
CA ARG A 329 -17.57 -17.35 6.71
C ARG A 329 -16.55 -16.91 5.69
N ASP A 330 -15.79 -17.85 5.12
CA ASP A 330 -14.74 -17.57 4.15
C ASP A 330 -15.31 -16.93 2.87
N VAL A 331 -16.48 -17.39 2.40
CA VAL A 331 -17.20 -16.77 1.28
C VAL A 331 -17.54 -15.30 1.60
N LEU A 332 -18.08 -15.01 2.80
CA LEU A 332 -18.42 -13.64 3.19
C LEU A 332 -17.21 -12.74 3.36
N VAL A 333 -16.11 -13.27 3.93
CA VAL A 333 -14.83 -12.55 4.04
C VAL A 333 -14.28 -12.22 2.65
N ALA A 334 -14.25 -13.22 1.76
CA ALA A 334 -13.77 -13.02 0.40
C ALA A 334 -14.62 -11.99 -0.36
N ALA A 335 -15.95 -12.06 -0.25
CA ALA A 335 -16.87 -11.09 -0.87
C ALA A 335 -16.65 -9.66 -0.31
N PHE A 336 -16.46 -9.52 1.00
CA PHE A 336 -16.19 -8.25 1.66
C PHE A 336 -14.87 -7.62 1.19
N LEU A 337 -13.80 -8.39 1.14
CA LEU A 337 -12.49 -7.92 0.68
C LEU A 337 -12.46 -7.69 -0.84
N ASN A 338 -13.22 -8.49 -1.61
CA ASN A 338 -13.32 -8.34 -3.05
C ASN A 338 -13.96 -7.00 -3.48
N ALA A 339 -14.76 -6.37 -2.64
CA ALA A 339 -15.40 -5.10 -2.98
C ALA A 339 -14.37 -4.01 -3.34
N THR A 340 -13.21 -3.97 -2.67
CA THR A 340 -12.13 -3.03 -2.99
C THR A 340 -11.24 -3.51 -4.14
N LEU A 341 -11.08 -4.83 -4.34
CA LEU A 341 -10.25 -5.37 -5.42
C LEU A 341 -10.81 -5.00 -6.81
N THR A 342 -12.14 -4.98 -6.96
CA THR A 342 -12.81 -4.62 -8.23
C THR A 342 -12.49 -3.19 -8.69
N GLU A 343 -12.11 -2.32 -7.79
CA GLU A 343 -11.77 -0.91 -8.08
C GLU A 343 -10.29 -0.70 -8.42
N MET A 344 -9.43 -1.74 -8.26
CA MET A 344 -7.98 -1.61 -8.41
C MET A 344 -7.48 -1.68 -9.86
N GLY A 345 -8.27 -2.20 -10.82
CA GLY A 345 -7.81 -2.27 -12.21
C GLY A 345 -8.73 -3.03 -13.17
N SER A 346 -8.12 -3.60 -14.20
CA SER A 346 -8.82 -4.42 -15.18
C SER A 346 -9.32 -5.76 -14.62
N GLU A 347 -10.18 -6.44 -15.36
CA GLU A 347 -10.66 -7.79 -15.01
C GLU A 347 -9.51 -8.80 -14.84
N VAL A 348 -8.47 -8.70 -15.68
CA VAL A 348 -7.28 -9.56 -15.59
C VAL A 348 -6.52 -9.31 -14.29
N LEU A 349 -6.32 -8.04 -13.92
CA LEU A 349 -5.69 -7.68 -12.66
C LEU A 349 -6.56 -8.13 -11.48
N HIS A 350 -7.87 -7.87 -11.53
CA HIS A 350 -8.82 -8.27 -10.48
C HIS A 350 -8.79 -9.79 -10.24
N GLU A 351 -8.87 -10.63 -11.28
CA GLU A 351 -8.77 -12.08 -11.14
C GLU A 351 -7.46 -12.53 -10.47
N HIS A 352 -6.35 -11.88 -10.80
CA HIS A 352 -5.07 -12.17 -10.17
C HIS A 352 -5.07 -11.82 -8.68
N LEU A 353 -5.59 -10.64 -8.33
CA LEU A 353 -5.69 -10.20 -6.93
C LEU A 353 -6.60 -11.08 -6.10
N LEU A 354 -7.77 -11.45 -6.66
CA LEU A 354 -8.72 -12.35 -6.01
C LEU A 354 -8.08 -13.72 -5.72
N LYS A 355 -7.43 -14.33 -6.70
CA LYS A 355 -6.70 -15.59 -6.51
C LYS A 355 -5.59 -15.49 -5.47
N THR A 356 -4.92 -14.35 -5.40
CA THR A 356 -3.87 -14.11 -4.39
C THR A 356 -4.46 -14.03 -2.99
N LEU A 357 -5.56 -13.33 -2.83
CA LEU A 357 -6.24 -13.15 -1.55
C LEU A 357 -6.88 -14.45 -1.04
N THR A 358 -7.58 -15.18 -1.92
CA THR A 358 -8.33 -16.38 -1.56
C THR A 358 -7.45 -17.59 -1.31
N ARG A 359 -6.17 -17.54 -1.67
CA ARG A 359 -5.21 -18.60 -1.36
C ARG A 359 -5.13 -18.92 0.15
N ASP A 360 -5.29 -17.87 0.98
CA ASP A 360 -5.22 -17.96 2.44
C ASP A 360 -6.61 -18.22 3.09
N LEU A 361 -7.65 -18.36 2.26
CA LEU A 361 -9.00 -18.77 2.64
C LEU A 361 -9.29 -20.16 2.10
N ALA A 362 -10.15 -20.92 2.79
CA ALA A 362 -10.49 -22.29 2.42
C ALA A 362 -11.52 -22.41 1.27
N VAL A 363 -11.74 -21.34 0.50
CA VAL A 363 -12.73 -21.30 -0.60
C VAL A 363 -12.05 -21.10 -1.96
N ASP A 364 -12.40 -21.96 -2.91
CA ASP A 364 -12.19 -21.73 -4.34
C ASP A 364 -13.37 -20.88 -4.86
N LEU A 365 -13.11 -19.62 -5.18
CA LEU A 365 -14.09 -18.65 -5.71
C LEU A 365 -13.97 -18.52 -7.23
#